data_b970087fb71c8eeb0a953a228e774670
#
_entry.id   b970087fb71c8eeb0a953a228e774670
#
_cell.length_a   1.000
_cell.length_b   1.000
_cell.length_c   1.000
_cell.angle_alpha   90.00
_cell.angle_beta   90.00
_cell.angle_gamma   90.00
#
_symmetry.space_group_name_H-M   'P 1'
#
loop_
_entity.id
_entity.type
_entity.pdbx_description
1 polymer ?
#
loop_
_entity_poly.entity_id
_entity_poly.type
_entity_poly.pdbx_seq_one_letter_code
_entity_poly.pdbx_strand_id
1 'polypeptide(L)'
;FNFTRRLLPVDRRCFAFFHPSMPDEPLIFVEVALVNGIPGSVQQLLAEAREPVVPAKAGTAVFYSISNCQDGLRGISFGNSLIKQVVEELSQEFPHLRNYVTLSPIPGFSRWLKSRANDDSRAAAILEAADAGAEALQPLNETVRELAAHYLVNEKRADGLPVDPVARFHL
;
A
#
# COMPACT_ATOMS: atom_id res chain seq x y z
N PHE A 1 -2.80 10.52 -14.80
CA PHE A 1 -1.79 10.39 -13.73
C PHE A 1 -1.31 11.78 -13.33
N ASN A 2 -1.51 12.19 -12.08
CA ASN A 2 -1.14 13.55 -11.66
C ASN A 2 0.26 13.56 -11.04
N PHE A 3 1.29 13.72 -11.86
CA PHE A 3 2.69 13.78 -11.44
C PHE A 3 2.98 14.93 -10.46
N THR A 4 2.30 16.06 -10.63
CA THR A 4 2.51 17.24 -9.79
C THR A 4 2.31 16.93 -8.30
N ARG A 5 1.25 16.19 -7.95
CA ARG A 5 0.96 15.84 -6.55
C ARG A 5 1.82 14.70 -6.03
N ARG A 6 2.27 13.85 -6.93
CA ARG A 6 2.94 12.59 -6.56
C ARG A 6 4.46 12.72 -6.46
N LEU A 7 5.07 13.60 -7.24
CA LEU A 7 6.52 13.65 -7.39
C LEU A 7 7.16 15.00 -7.05
N LEU A 8 6.46 16.13 -7.28
CA LEU A 8 7.07 17.44 -7.09
C LEU A 8 7.25 17.89 -5.63
N PRO A 9 6.39 17.55 -4.65
CA PRO A 9 6.59 18.00 -3.29
C PRO A 9 7.89 17.46 -2.71
N VAL A 10 8.57 18.29 -1.90
CA VAL A 10 9.88 17.98 -1.30
C VAL A 10 9.91 16.72 -0.43
N ASP A 11 8.76 16.31 0.07
CA ASP A 11 8.54 15.10 0.86
C ASP A 11 8.14 13.88 0.01
N ARG A 12 8.44 13.90 -1.28
CA ARG A 12 8.23 12.77 -2.19
C ARG A 12 9.55 12.24 -2.71
N ARG A 13 9.57 10.93 -2.90
CA ARG A 13 10.64 10.20 -3.59
C ARG A 13 10.02 9.24 -4.58
N CYS A 14 10.68 9.07 -5.70
CA CYS A 14 10.35 8.05 -6.69
C CYS A 14 11.63 7.29 -7.03
N PHE A 15 11.59 5.99 -6.85
CA PHE A 15 12.67 5.09 -7.20
C PHE A 15 12.22 4.24 -8.37
N ALA A 16 13.07 4.08 -9.37
CA ALA A 16 12.78 3.26 -10.53
C ALA A 16 13.93 2.29 -10.79
N PHE A 17 13.59 1.08 -11.20
CA PHE A 17 14.54 0.06 -11.59
C PHE A 17 14.55 -0.10 -13.09
N PHE A 18 15.76 -0.13 -13.65
CA PHE A 18 16.01 -0.28 -15.08
C PHE A 18 16.84 -1.54 -15.33
N HIS A 19 16.61 -2.19 -16.46
CA HIS A 19 17.50 -3.23 -16.93
C HIS A 19 18.66 -2.59 -17.72
N PRO A 20 19.92 -3.05 -17.57
CA PRO A 20 21.04 -2.49 -18.32
C PRO A 20 20.86 -2.45 -19.83
N SER A 21 20.10 -3.41 -20.39
CA SER A 21 19.78 -3.46 -21.82
C SER A 21 18.57 -2.59 -22.23
N MET A 22 17.88 -1.96 -21.26
CA MET A 22 16.71 -1.08 -21.47
C MET A 22 16.82 0.12 -20.54
N PRO A 23 17.81 1.00 -20.74
CA PRO A 23 18.09 2.08 -19.79
C PRO A 23 17.03 3.19 -19.77
N ASP A 24 16.23 3.29 -20.83
CA ASP A 24 15.21 4.34 -20.97
C ASP A 24 13.81 3.89 -20.52
N GLU A 25 13.63 2.61 -20.21
CA GLU A 25 12.35 2.03 -19.82
C GLU A 25 12.43 1.41 -18.42
N PRO A 26 11.71 1.95 -17.43
CA PRO A 26 11.70 1.36 -16.11
C PRO A 26 11.00 -0.01 -16.12
N LEU A 27 11.51 -0.94 -15.34
CA LEU A 27 10.88 -2.22 -15.07
C LEU A 27 9.78 -2.07 -14.01
N ILE A 28 10.13 -1.39 -12.93
CA ILE A 28 9.26 -1.15 -11.78
C ILE A 28 9.58 0.24 -11.24
N PHE A 29 8.59 0.96 -10.74
CA PHE A 29 8.81 2.14 -9.93
C PHE A 29 8.06 2.09 -8.60
N VAL A 30 8.59 2.83 -7.63
CA VAL A 30 8.05 2.94 -6.28
C VAL A 30 7.94 4.42 -5.91
N GLU A 31 6.77 4.83 -5.46
CA GLU A 31 6.52 6.17 -4.95
C GLU A 31 6.47 6.13 -3.42
N VAL A 32 7.25 7.01 -2.79
CA VAL A 32 7.37 7.12 -1.34
C VAL A 32 7.01 8.53 -0.87
N ALA A 33 6.26 8.61 0.22
CA ALA A 33 5.99 9.84 0.95
C ALA A 33 6.72 9.84 2.29
N LEU A 34 7.38 10.96 2.61
CA LEU A 34 7.99 11.20 3.92
C LEU A 34 6.99 11.95 4.80
N VAL A 35 6.65 11.41 5.96
CA VAL A 35 5.59 11.95 6.83
C VAL A 35 5.97 11.82 8.32
N ASN A 36 5.24 12.53 9.20
CA ASN A 36 5.53 12.51 10.63
C ASN A 36 4.97 11.29 11.37
N GLY A 37 3.91 10.66 10.85
CA GLY A 37 3.25 9.50 11.45
C GLY A 37 2.77 8.53 10.39
N ILE A 38 2.05 7.48 10.78
CA ILE A 38 1.47 6.51 9.85
C ILE A 38 0.13 7.07 9.36
N PRO A 39 -0.01 7.39 8.05
CA PRO A 39 -1.24 7.94 7.51
C PRO A 39 -2.34 6.88 7.42
N GLY A 40 -3.58 7.29 7.59
CA GLY A 40 -4.74 6.40 7.51
C GLY A 40 -5.17 6.07 6.08
N SER A 41 -4.75 6.86 5.08
CA SER A 41 -5.17 6.65 3.69
C SER A 41 -4.22 7.32 2.68
N VAL A 42 -4.24 6.81 1.44
CA VAL A 42 -3.53 7.42 0.31
C VAL A 42 -4.14 8.80 -0.05
N GLN A 43 -5.44 8.97 0.14
CA GLN A 43 -6.12 10.24 -0.12
C GLN A 43 -5.55 11.37 0.74
N GLN A 44 -5.24 11.11 2.01
CA GLN A 44 -4.59 12.08 2.90
C GLN A 44 -3.19 12.44 2.39
N LEU A 45 -2.42 11.48 1.91
CA LEU A 45 -1.10 11.72 1.34
C LEU A 45 -1.15 12.58 0.07
N LEU A 46 -2.19 12.44 -0.74
CA LEU A 46 -2.34 13.09 -2.03
C LEU A 46 -3.26 14.31 -2.00
N ALA A 47 -3.74 14.75 -0.83
CA ALA A 47 -4.59 15.92 -0.69
C ALA A 47 -3.87 17.19 -1.19
N GLU A 48 -4.59 18.05 -1.93
CA GLU A 48 -4.03 19.30 -2.48
C GLU A 48 -3.68 20.32 -1.39
N ALA A 49 -4.54 20.41 -0.39
CA ALA A 49 -4.43 21.41 0.68
C ALA A 49 -3.43 21.01 1.79
N ARG A 50 -2.73 19.87 1.67
CA ARG A 50 -1.75 19.48 2.67
C ARG A 50 -0.46 20.32 2.54
N GLU A 51 0.16 20.59 3.66
CA GLU A 51 1.51 21.13 3.67
C GLU A 51 2.55 20.00 3.55
N PRO A 52 3.57 20.15 2.68
CA PRO A 52 4.68 19.19 2.61
C PRO A 52 5.46 19.13 3.92
N VAL A 53 5.85 17.93 4.31
CA VAL A 53 6.72 17.74 5.48
C VAL A 53 8.17 18.05 5.09
N VAL A 54 8.90 18.74 5.96
CA VAL A 54 10.34 18.91 5.78
C VAL A 54 11.00 17.53 5.92
N PRO A 55 11.72 17.00 4.90
CA PRO A 55 12.24 15.64 4.92
C PRO A 55 13.09 15.32 6.16
N ALA A 56 13.91 16.27 6.63
CA ALA A 56 14.72 16.13 7.83
C ALA A 56 13.92 15.96 9.14
N LYS A 57 12.62 16.20 9.13
CA LYS A 57 11.72 16.05 10.29
C LYS A 57 10.78 14.84 10.16
N ALA A 58 10.79 14.17 9.02
CA ALA A 58 9.91 13.02 8.79
C ALA A 58 10.35 11.83 9.65
N GLY A 59 9.39 11.17 10.31
CA GLY A 59 9.65 9.95 11.09
C GLY A 59 9.28 8.66 10.37
N THR A 60 8.56 8.75 9.25
CA THR A 60 7.97 7.62 8.54
C THR A 60 8.13 7.78 7.03
N ALA A 61 8.59 6.72 6.37
CA ALA A 61 8.54 6.55 4.92
C ALA A 61 7.36 5.65 4.55
N VAL A 62 6.46 6.16 3.71
CA VAL A 62 5.24 5.46 3.29
C VAL A 62 5.34 5.10 1.81
N PHE A 63 5.39 3.82 1.50
CA PHE A 63 5.32 3.28 0.15
C PHE A 63 3.84 3.20 -0.25
N TYR A 64 3.39 4.09 -1.12
CA TYR A 64 1.96 4.19 -1.46
C TYR A 64 1.63 3.81 -2.90
N SER A 65 2.65 3.57 -3.73
CA SER A 65 2.48 3.07 -5.10
C SER A 65 3.69 2.24 -5.49
N ILE A 66 3.43 1.02 -5.93
CA ILE A 66 4.42 0.11 -6.50
C ILE A 66 3.82 -0.38 -7.81
N SER A 67 4.49 -0.10 -8.93
CA SER A 67 3.94 -0.36 -10.25
C SER A 67 4.94 -1.06 -11.15
N ASN A 68 4.53 -2.22 -11.68
CA ASN A 68 5.23 -2.85 -12.79
C ASN A 68 4.98 -2.06 -14.07
N CYS A 69 6.02 -1.74 -14.82
CA CYS A 69 5.96 -1.03 -16.08
C CYS A 69 5.96 -1.95 -17.29
N GLN A 70 6.38 -3.21 -17.10
CA GLN A 70 6.53 -4.20 -18.17
C GLN A 70 5.54 -5.36 -17.98
N ASP A 71 4.76 -5.67 -19.01
CA ASP A 71 3.79 -6.78 -18.97
C ASP A 71 4.44 -8.14 -18.72
N GLY A 72 5.67 -8.35 -19.20
CA GLY A 72 6.45 -9.57 -19.00
C GLY A 72 6.84 -9.84 -17.55
N LEU A 73 6.70 -8.86 -16.65
CA LEU A 73 6.98 -9.01 -15.21
C LEU A 73 5.76 -9.46 -14.40
N ARG A 74 4.62 -9.72 -15.03
CA ARG A 74 3.43 -10.21 -14.32
C ARG A 74 3.71 -11.55 -13.64
N GLY A 75 3.46 -11.59 -12.34
CA GLY A 75 3.68 -12.80 -11.52
C GLY A 75 5.13 -13.01 -11.05
N ILE A 76 6.06 -12.13 -11.43
CA ILE A 76 7.43 -12.15 -10.91
C ILE A 76 7.51 -11.21 -9.70
N SER A 77 7.92 -11.75 -8.55
CA SER A 77 7.96 -11.03 -7.28
C SER A 77 9.28 -10.27 -7.10
N PHE A 78 9.49 -9.20 -7.86
CA PHE A 78 10.63 -8.29 -7.62
C PHE A 78 10.38 -7.28 -6.49
N GLY A 79 9.13 -7.03 -6.16
CA GLY A 79 8.73 -5.92 -5.33
C GLY A 79 9.29 -5.95 -3.90
N ASN A 80 9.40 -7.13 -3.29
CA ASN A 80 9.98 -7.25 -1.95
C ASN A 80 11.48 -6.86 -1.95
N SER A 81 12.24 -7.33 -2.92
CA SER A 81 13.66 -6.96 -3.08
C SER A 81 13.83 -5.46 -3.33
N LEU A 82 12.96 -4.88 -4.16
CA LEU A 82 12.94 -3.45 -4.46
C LEU A 82 12.65 -2.60 -3.23
N ILE A 83 11.61 -2.97 -2.45
CA ILE A 83 11.30 -2.24 -1.21
C ILE A 83 12.49 -2.26 -0.25
N LYS A 84 13.17 -3.39 -0.09
CA LYS A 84 14.35 -3.50 0.78
C LYS A 84 15.48 -2.57 0.33
N GLN A 85 15.77 -2.52 -0.96
CA GLN A 85 16.80 -1.61 -1.50
C GLN A 85 16.41 -0.15 -1.28
N VAL A 86 15.15 0.22 -1.53
CA VAL A 86 14.67 1.58 -1.28
C VAL A 86 14.71 1.93 0.22
N VAL A 87 14.43 0.99 1.11
CA VAL A 87 14.60 1.18 2.57
C VAL A 87 16.05 1.46 2.92
N GLU A 88 17.01 0.72 2.34
CA GLU A 88 18.44 0.94 2.55
C GLU A 88 18.86 2.35 2.10
N GLU A 89 18.50 2.75 0.89
CA GLU A 89 18.77 4.09 0.35
C GLU A 89 18.16 5.20 1.23
N LEU A 90 16.89 5.07 1.60
CA LEU A 90 16.22 6.03 2.47
C LEU A 90 16.82 6.08 3.86
N SER A 91 17.30 4.96 4.40
CA SER A 91 17.96 4.89 5.71
C SER A 91 19.30 5.62 5.70
N GLN A 92 20.00 5.61 4.58
CA GLN A 92 21.26 6.34 4.39
C GLN A 92 21.00 7.85 4.19
N GLU A 93 20.02 8.22 3.35
CA GLU A 93 19.65 9.62 3.10
C GLU A 93 19.03 10.27 4.34
N PHE A 94 18.21 9.52 5.11
CA PHE A 94 17.46 10.00 6.28
C PHE A 94 17.64 9.08 7.49
N PRO A 95 18.78 9.14 8.21
CA PRO A 95 19.07 8.24 9.33
C PRO A 95 18.08 8.35 10.52
N HIS A 96 17.28 9.39 10.55
CA HIS A 96 16.27 9.64 11.58
C HIS A 96 14.92 8.96 11.29
N LEU A 97 14.69 8.40 10.08
CA LEU A 97 13.51 7.62 9.78
C LEU A 97 13.46 6.37 10.67
N ARG A 98 12.29 6.13 11.29
CA ARG A 98 12.07 5.01 12.22
C ARG A 98 11.08 3.99 11.71
N ASN A 99 10.15 4.44 10.86
CA ASN A 99 9.07 3.60 10.36
C ASN A 99 9.10 3.54 8.83
N TYR A 100 8.92 2.33 8.31
CA TYR A 100 8.75 2.06 6.89
C TYR A 100 7.46 1.26 6.73
N VAL A 101 6.47 1.84 6.05
CA VAL A 101 5.14 1.24 5.92
C VAL A 101 4.68 1.23 4.48
N THR A 102 3.88 0.25 4.09
CA THR A 102 3.19 0.22 2.81
C THR A 102 1.72 0.54 3.00
N LEU A 103 1.15 1.31 2.07
CA LEU A 103 -0.29 1.47 1.93
C LEU A 103 -0.73 0.74 0.67
N SER A 104 -1.17 -0.48 0.83
CA SER A 104 -1.60 -1.36 -0.26
C SER A 104 -3.10 -1.62 -0.16
N PRO A 105 -3.82 -1.67 -1.30
CA PRO A 105 -5.22 -2.12 -1.30
C PRO A 105 -5.28 -3.60 -0.92
N ILE A 106 -6.46 -4.05 -0.50
CA ILE A 106 -6.77 -5.47 -0.30
C ILE A 106 -7.79 -5.89 -1.37
N PRO A 107 -7.35 -6.20 -2.60
CA PRO A 107 -8.26 -6.30 -3.76
C PRO A 107 -9.27 -7.45 -3.65
N GLY A 108 -8.96 -8.49 -2.88
CA GLY A 108 -9.85 -9.64 -2.68
C GLY A 108 -10.85 -9.48 -1.53
N PHE A 109 -10.65 -8.52 -0.62
CA PHE A 109 -11.37 -8.43 0.64
C PHE A 109 -12.90 -8.26 0.48
N SER A 110 -13.33 -7.32 -0.37
CA SER A 110 -14.77 -7.11 -0.62
C SER A 110 -15.45 -8.37 -1.20
N ARG A 111 -14.78 -9.09 -2.08
CA ARG A 111 -15.30 -10.35 -2.62
C ARG A 111 -15.40 -11.41 -1.53
N TRP A 112 -14.42 -11.50 -0.68
CA TRP A 112 -14.41 -12.42 0.44
C TRP A 112 -15.53 -12.09 1.45
N LEU A 113 -15.74 -10.81 1.81
CA LEU A 113 -16.86 -10.39 2.65
C LEU A 113 -18.20 -10.83 2.05
N LYS A 114 -18.40 -10.63 0.75
CA LYS A 114 -19.63 -11.08 0.04
C LYS A 114 -19.86 -12.58 0.15
N SER A 115 -18.79 -13.37 0.12
CA SER A 115 -18.92 -14.84 0.28
C SER A 115 -19.26 -15.26 1.71
N ARG A 116 -19.02 -14.40 2.71
CA ARG A 116 -19.28 -14.67 4.13
C ARG A 116 -20.56 -14.04 4.66
N ALA A 117 -21.17 -13.12 3.92
CA ALA A 117 -22.27 -12.30 4.41
C ALA A 117 -23.53 -13.10 4.85
N ASN A 118 -23.73 -14.29 4.33
CA ASN A 118 -24.84 -15.15 4.73
C ASN A 118 -24.60 -15.84 6.10
N ASP A 119 -23.34 -16.06 6.45
CA ASP A 119 -22.94 -16.85 7.63
C ASP A 119 -22.31 -15.97 8.73
N ASP A 120 -21.86 -14.76 8.40
CA ASP A 120 -21.23 -13.80 9.33
C ASP A 120 -21.92 -12.43 9.24
N SER A 121 -22.71 -12.10 10.25
CA SER A 121 -23.43 -10.82 10.34
C SER A 121 -22.51 -9.60 10.33
N ARG A 122 -21.24 -9.73 10.76
CA ARG A 122 -20.24 -8.65 10.71
C ARG A 122 -19.87 -8.33 9.27
N ALA A 123 -19.69 -9.36 8.43
CA ALA A 123 -19.42 -9.19 7.01
C ALA A 123 -20.60 -8.51 6.29
N ALA A 124 -21.84 -8.93 6.61
CA ALA A 124 -23.03 -8.29 6.09
C ALA A 124 -23.13 -6.81 6.48
N ALA A 125 -22.93 -6.49 7.76
CA ALA A 125 -22.95 -5.11 8.25
C ALA A 125 -21.91 -4.21 7.59
N ILE A 126 -20.68 -4.71 7.36
CA ILE A 126 -19.62 -3.95 6.67
C ILE A 126 -20.03 -3.67 5.21
N LEU A 127 -20.62 -4.64 4.51
CA LEU A 127 -21.04 -4.43 3.12
C LEU A 127 -22.16 -3.41 3.02
N GLU A 128 -23.17 -3.48 3.90
CA GLU A 128 -24.25 -2.51 3.98
C GLU A 128 -23.73 -1.10 4.27
N ALA A 129 -22.84 -0.97 5.26
CA ALA A 129 -22.21 0.30 5.61
C ALA A 129 -21.34 0.84 4.46
N ALA A 130 -20.64 -0.02 3.72
CA ALA A 130 -19.83 0.38 2.56
C ALA A 130 -20.68 0.93 1.42
N ASP A 131 -21.86 0.36 1.18
CA ASP A 131 -22.82 0.86 0.18
C ASP A 131 -23.46 2.19 0.61
N ALA A 132 -23.62 2.42 1.94
CA ALA A 132 -24.11 3.67 2.50
C ALA A 132 -23.05 4.80 2.54
N GLY A 133 -21.77 4.47 2.46
CA GLY A 133 -20.67 5.43 2.36
C GLY A 133 -19.67 5.38 3.51
N ALA A 134 -18.61 6.19 3.37
CA ALA A 134 -17.46 6.16 4.29
C ALA A 134 -17.80 6.50 5.74
N GLU A 135 -18.78 7.38 5.97
CA GLU A 135 -19.22 7.76 7.33
C GLU A 135 -19.90 6.59 8.05
N ALA A 136 -20.68 5.80 7.34
CA ALA A 136 -21.36 4.62 7.87
C ALA A 136 -20.37 3.50 8.27
N LEU A 137 -19.20 3.46 7.65
CA LEU A 137 -18.13 2.51 7.99
C LEU A 137 -17.39 2.88 9.28
N GLN A 138 -17.38 4.13 9.71
CA GLN A 138 -16.58 4.58 10.85
C GLN A 138 -16.83 3.78 12.14
N PRO A 139 -18.09 3.51 12.54
CA PRO A 139 -18.37 2.70 13.74
C PRO A 139 -17.86 1.26 13.63
N LEU A 140 -17.67 0.75 12.42
CA LEU A 140 -17.25 -0.61 12.12
C LEU A 140 -15.73 -0.74 11.87
N ASN A 141 -14.95 0.33 12.00
CA ASN A 141 -13.52 0.34 11.69
C ASN A 141 -12.73 -0.78 12.38
N GLU A 142 -13.05 -1.11 13.63
CA GLU A 142 -12.37 -2.19 14.35
C GLU A 142 -12.74 -3.56 13.76
N THR A 143 -14.02 -3.78 13.52
CA THR A 143 -14.51 -5.02 12.88
C THR A 143 -13.92 -5.20 11.47
N VAL A 144 -13.80 -4.10 10.70
CA VAL A 144 -13.14 -4.13 9.38
C VAL A 144 -11.68 -4.55 9.52
N ARG A 145 -10.94 -4.01 10.50
CA ARG A 145 -9.54 -4.39 10.74
C ARG A 145 -9.39 -5.85 11.14
N GLU A 146 -10.24 -6.34 12.04
CA GLU A 146 -10.23 -7.73 12.48
C GLU A 146 -10.47 -8.69 11.31
N LEU A 147 -11.51 -8.44 10.51
CA LEU A 147 -11.84 -9.29 9.36
C LEU A 147 -10.79 -9.16 8.25
N ALA A 148 -10.22 -7.99 8.01
CA ALA A 148 -9.14 -7.81 7.06
C ALA A 148 -7.87 -8.56 7.50
N ALA A 149 -7.51 -8.48 8.79
CA ALA A 149 -6.39 -9.23 9.33
C ALA A 149 -6.61 -10.75 9.20
N HIS A 150 -7.81 -11.22 9.56
CA HIS A 150 -8.18 -12.63 9.36
C HIS A 150 -8.04 -13.05 7.89
N TYR A 151 -8.58 -12.26 6.96
CA TYR A 151 -8.51 -12.54 5.53
C TYR A 151 -7.06 -12.61 5.03
N LEU A 152 -6.22 -11.68 5.40
CA LEU A 152 -4.83 -11.63 4.95
C LEU A 152 -3.96 -12.75 5.51
N VAL A 153 -4.18 -13.12 6.78
CA VAL A 153 -3.32 -14.07 7.50
C VAL A 153 -3.84 -15.51 7.43
N ASN A 154 -5.16 -15.70 7.58
CA ASN A 154 -5.72 -17.03 7.78
C ASN A 154 -6.32 -17.64 6.52
N GLU A 155 -6.79 -16.81 5.56
CA GLU A 155 -7.33 -17.35 4.32
C GLU A 155 -6.20 -17.81 3.40
N LYS A 156 -6.13 -19.14 3.19
CA LYS A 156 -5.07 -19.79 2.42
C LYS A 156 -5.63 -20.52 1.21
N ARG A 157 -4.82 -20.59 0.18
CA ARG A 157 -5.02 -21.45 -0.98
C ARG A 157 -4.64 -22.91 -0.63
N ALA A 158 -4.95 -23.81 -1.54
CA ALA A 158 -4.60 -25.24 -1.38
C ALA A 158 -3.08 -25.48 -1.24
N ASP A 159 -2.26 -24.57 -1.77
CA ASP A 159 -0.79 -24.61 -1.67
C ASP A 159 -0.25 -23.97 -0.37
N GLY A 160 -1.13 -23.58 0.56
CA GLY A 160 -0.79 -22.95 1.83
C GLY A 160 -0.44 -21.47 1.77
N LEU A 161 -0.38 -20.88 0.58
CA LEU A 161 -0.11 -19.44 0.41
C LEU A 161 -1.37 -18.60 0.69
N PRO A 162 -1.23 -17.33 1.12
CA PRO A 162 -2.37 -16.43 1.28
C PRO A 162 -3.22 -16.35 0.01
N VAL A 163 -4.54 -16.24 0.18
CA VAL A 163 -5.46 -16.03 -0.96
C VAL A 163 -5.22 -14.67 -1.61
N ASP A 164 -5.00 -13.65 -0.80
CA ASP A 164 -4.79 -12.30 -1.30
C ASP A 164 -3.40 -12.12 -1.93
N PRO A 165 -3.32 -11.53 -3.14
CA PRO A 165 -2.03 -11.32 -3.83
C PRO A 165 -1.12 -10.33 -3.10
N VAL A 166 -1.68 -9.33 -2.39
CA VAL A 166 -0.89 -8.37 -1.62
C VAL A 166 -0.31 -9.03 -0.38
N ALA A 167 -1.09 -9.90 0.29
CA ALA A 167 -0.56 -10.69 1.40
C ALA A 167 0.59 -11.60 0.95
N ARG A 168 0.49 -12.25 -0.24
CA ARG A 168 1.59 -13.05 -0.80
C ARG A 168 2.86 -12.25 -1.10
N PHE A 169 2.70 -10.97 -1.37
CA PHE A 169 3.82 -10.07 -1.63
C PHE A 169 4.57 -9.69 -0.34
N HIS A 170 3.85 -9.59 0.79
CA HIS A 170 4.39 -9.12 2.06
C HIS A 170 4.75 -10.25 3.04
N LEU A 171 4.09 -11.41 2.94
CA LEU A 171 4.27 -12.58 3.81
C LEU A 171 5.07 -13.68 3.11
#